data_1a275334d84ad1d1be047e63c1c0386c
#
_entry.id   1a275334d84ad1d1be047e63c1c0386c
#
_cell.length_a   1.000
_cell.length_b   1.000
_cell.length_c   1.000
_cell.angle_alpha   90.00
_cell.angle_beta   90.00
_cell.angle_gamma   90.00
#
_symmetry.space_group_name_H-M   'P 1'
#
loop_
_entity.id
_entity.type
_entity.pdbx_description
1 polymer ?
#
loop_
_entity_poly.entity_id
_entity_poly.type
_entity_poly.pdbx_seq_one_letter_code
_entity_poly.pdbx_strand_id
1 'polypeptide(L)'
;MPSPASREEIAGRLHSAAIHLLRRVRVQDQASGIGPARLSALSVIVFAGPLSLQDLARAEQVRPPTMSRVVDGLESAGLVRRRVNEQDRRAVHIEATAKGVALLKAGQLRRVRFLAAQLEKLSGAELADLERSLRALEKILET
;
A
#
# COMPACT_ATOMS: atom_id res chain seq x y z
N MET A 1 -38.93 11.71 -10.52
CA MET A 1 -37.93 11.23 -9.53
C MET A 1 -37.02 10.23 -10.22
N PRO A 2 -35.73 10.46 -10.25
CA PRO A 2 -34.82 9.44 -10.75
C PRO A 2 -34.92 8.21 -9.83
N SER A 3 -35.01 7.02 -10.43
CA SER A 3 -34.96 5.77 -9.69
C SER A 3 -33.63 5.69 -8.93
N PRO A 4 -33.61 5.16 -7.68
CA PRO A 4 -32.36 4.96 -6.98
C PRO A 4 -31.45 4.07 -7.82
N ALA A 5 -30.17 4.45 -7.91
CA ALA A 5 -29.16 3.68 -8.64
C ALA A 5 -29.11 2.24 -8.13
N SER A 6 -29.02 1.28 -9.05
CA SER A 6 -28.90 -0.14 -8.70
C SER A 6 -27.55 -0.40 -7.99
N ARG A 7 -27.44 -1.53 -7.26
CA ARG A 7 -26.19 -1.93 -6.62
C ARG A 7 -25.07 -2.11 -7.66
N GLU A 8 -25.39 -2.60 -8.85
CA GLU A 8 -24.44 -2.79 -9.95
C GLU A 8 -23.93 -1.47 -10.50
N GLU A 9 -24.81 -0.47 -10.67
CA GLU A 9 -24.40 0.88 -11.08
C GLU A 9 -23.49 1.55 -10.03
N ILE A 10 -23.82 1.43 -8.76
CA ILE A 10 -22.97 1.94 -7.67
C ILE A 10 -21.62 1.23 -7.65
N ALA A 11 -21.60 -0.10 -7.77
CA ALA A 11 -20.37 -0.90 -7.82
C ALA A 11 -19.50 -0.53 -9.02
N GLY A 12 -20.08 -0.31 -10.19
CA GLY A 12 -19.36 0.13 -11.38
C GLY A 12 -18.70 1.49 -11.21
N ARG A 13 -19.42 2.44 -10.63
CA ARG A 13 -18.88 3.78 -10.31
C ARG A 13 -17.77 3.73 -9.27
N LEU A 14 -17.95 2.92 -8.22
CA LEU A 14 -16.94 2.71 -7.18
C LEU A 14 -15.67 2.08 -7.77
N HIS A 15 -15.81 1.04 -8.59
CA HIS A 15 -14.69 0.40 -9.27
C HIS A 15 -13.90 1.38 -10.12
N SER A 16 -14.60 2.17 -10.95
CA SER A 16 -13.95 3.19 -11.78
C SER A 16 -13.24 4.25 -10.95
N ALA A 17 -13.90 4.77 -9.92
CA ALA A 17 -13.32 5.77 -9.03
C ALA A 17 -12.05 5.24 -8.30
N ALA A 18 -12.09 4.00 -7.83
CA ALA A 18 -10.96 3.36 -7.16
C ALA A 18 -9.73 3.24 -8.07
N ILE A 19 -9.92 2.83 -9.34
CA ILE A 19 -8.84 2.73 -10.32
C ILE A 19 -8.22 4.11 -10.60
N HIS A 20 -9.06 5.11 -10.86
CA HIS A 20 -8.59 6.47 -11.14
C HIS A 20 -7.88 7.09 -9.93
N LEU A 21 -8.43 6.92 -8.74
CA LEU A 21 -7.82 7.40 -7.50
C LEU A 21 -6.44 6.78 -7.29
N LEU A 22 -6.35 5.45 -7.43
CA LEU A 22 -5.11 4.71 -7.24
C LEU A 22 -4.02 5.15 -8.23
N ARG A 23 -4.38 5.38 -9.50
CA ARG A 23 -3.44 5.89 -10.51
C ARG A 23 -2.87 7.26 -10.13
N ARG A 24 -3.73 8.17 -9.67
CA ARG A 24 -3.30 9.53 -9.28
C ARG A 24 -2.41 9.52 -8.05
N VAL A 25 -2.74 8.68 -7.08
CA VAL A 25 -1.97 8.57 -5.83
C VAL A 25 -0.59 7.93 -6.09
N ARG A 26 -0.52 6.93 -6.97
CA ARG A 26 0.76 6.25 -7.31
C ARG A 26 1.83 7.18 -7.87
N VAL A 27 1.45 8.28 -8.51
CA VAL A 27 2.42 9.27 -8.98
C VAL A 27 3.24 9.84 -7.82
N GLN A 28 2.66 9.93 -6.62
CA GLN A 28 3.36 10.41 -5.43
C GLN A 28 4.44 9.43 -4.93
N ASP A 29 4.36 8.16 -5.32
CA ASP A 29 5.31 7.13 -4.91
C ASP A 29 6.66 7.25 -5.66
N GLN A 30 6.69 7.94 -6.79
CA GLN A 30 7.93 8.20 -7.54
C GLN A 30 8.95 8.96 -6.70
N ALA A 31 8.52 9.79 -5.77
CA ALA A 31 9.39 10.51 -4.85
C ALA A 31 10.14 9.58 -3.86
N SER A 32 9.73 8.32 -3.72
CA SER A 32 10.44 7.34 -2.89
C SER A 32 11.80 6.94 -3.48
N GLY A 33 11.95 7.01 -4.80
CA GLY A 33 13.18 6.67 -5.54
C GLY A 33 13.49 5.17 -5.63
N ILE A 34 12.66 4.28 -5.09
CA ILE A 34 12.95 2.83 -5.05
C ILE A 34 12.16 1.99 -6.05
N GLY A 35 11.22 2.58 -6.75
CA GLY A 35 10.36 1.91 -7.72
C GLY A 35 9.21 1.10 -7.09
N PRO A 36 8.18 0.76 -7.91
CA PRO A 36 6.93 0.19 -7.39
C PRO A 36 7.09 -1.20 -6.80
N ALA A 37 7.89 -2.08 -7.39
CA ALA A 37 8.08 -3.44 -6.89
C ALA A 37 8.74 -3.47 -5.50
N ARG A 38 9.78 -2.65 -5.30
CA ARG A 38 10.46 -2.53 -4.01
C ARG A 38 9.57 -1.86 -2.97
N LEU A 39 8.80 -0.85 -3.36
CA LEU A 39 7.88 -0.16 -2.46
C LEU A 39 6.77 -1.09 -1.98
N SER A 40 6.21 -1.92 -2.87
CA SER A 40 5.20 -2.93 -2.54
C SER A 40 5.76 -3.98 -1.58
N ALA A 41 6.92 -4.55 -1.88
CA ALA A 41 7.58 -5.52 -1.01
C ALA A 41 7.92 -4.94 0.37
N LEU A 42 8.45 -3.71 0.41
CA LEU A 42 8.75 -3.01 1.66
C LEU A 42 7.47 -2.81 2.51
N SER A 43 6.35 -2.49 1.88
CA SER A 43 5.06 -2.37 2.56
C SER A 43 4.65 -3.66 3.24
N VAL A 44 4.75 -4.81 2.56
CA VAL A 44 4.45 -6.13 3.14
C VAL A 44 5.39 -6.43 4.31
N ILE A 45 6.69 -6.16 4.17
CA ILE A 45 7.68 -6.40 5.22
C ILE A 45 7.38 -5.56 6.47
N VAL A 46 7.01 -4.30 6.30
CA VAL A 46 6.68 -3.41 7.43
C VAL A 46 5.41 -3.85 8.15
N PHE A 47 4.36 -4.20 7.41
CA PHE A 47 3.06 -4.51 8.01
C PHE A 47 2.89 -5.96 8.45
N ALA A 48 3.54 -6.91 7.80
CA ALA A 48 3.41 -8.34 8.08
C ALA A 48 4.70 -9.02 8.55
N GLY A 49 5.82 -8.31 8.51
CA GLY A 49 7.12 -8.87 8.89
C GLY A 49 7.38 -8.94 10.40
N PRO A 50 8.46 -9.59 10.80
CA PRO A 50 9.43 -10.25 9.90
C PRO A 50 8.84 -11.51 9.21
N LEU A 51 9.27 -11.79 7.98
CA LEU A 51 8.79 -12.93 7.21
C LEU A 51 9.89 -13.51 6.31
N SER A 52 9.70 -14.78 5.90
CA SER A 52 10.64 -15.47 5.01
C SER A 52 10.56 -14.91 3.58
N LEU A 53 11.61 -15.15 2.78
CA LEU A 53 11.62 -14.82 1.37
C LEU A 53 10.47 -15.51 0.61
N GLN A 54 10.17 -16.76 0.95
CA GLN A 54 9.08 -17.52 0.32
C GLN A 54 7.72 -16.92 0.62
N ASP A 55 7.47 -16.54 1.88
CA ASP A 55 6.21 -15.92 2.28
C ASP A 55 6.03 -14.54 1.63
N LEU A 56 7.11 -13.77 1.54
CA LEU A 56 7.11 -12.48 0.83
C LEU A 56 6.83 -12.67 -0.66
N ALA A 57 7.49 -13.64 -1.31
CA ALA A 57 7.26 -13.95 -2.72
C ALA A 57 5.82 -14.38 -2.98
N ARG A 58 5.25 -15.17 -2.07
CA ARG A 58 3.85 -15.61 -2.13
C ARG A 58 2.89 -14.42 -1.97
N ALA A 59 3.13 -13.56 -1.00
CA ALA A 59 2.30 -12.37 -0.78
C ALA A 59 2.30 -11.43 -2.00
N GLU A 60 3.43 -11.26 -2.65
CA GLU A 60 3.60 -10.42 -3.83
C GLU A 60 3.28 -11.15 -5.16
N GLN A 61 2.94 -12.46 -5.10
CA GLN A 61 2.62 -13.30 -6.27
C GLN A 61 3.73 -13.33 -7.32
N VAL A 62 4.98 -13.38 -6.88
CA VAL A 62 6.18 -13.49 -7.72
C VAL A 62 7.00 -14.71 -7.35
N ARG A 63 7.89 -15.13 -8.25
CA ARG A 63 8.81 -16.24 -7.99
C ARG A 63 9.89 -15.84 -6.98
N PRO A 64 10.35 -16.75 -6.12
CA PRO A 64 11.40 -16.48 -5.13
C PRO A 64 12.68 -15.84 -5.70
N PRO A 65 13.22 -16.23 -6.87
CA PRO A 65 14.38 -15.56 -7.45
C PRO A 65 14.14 -14.09 -7.78
N THR A 66 12.94 -13.75 -8.24
CA THR A 66 12.54 -12.35 -8.52
C THR A 66 12.48 -11.58 -7.21
N MET A 67 11.85 -12.16 -6.19
CA MET A 67 11.75 -11.54 -4.88
C MET A 67 13.13 -11.37 -4.21
N SER A 68 14.04 -12.33 -4.39
CA SER A 68 15.40 -12.21 -3.89
C SER A 68 16.10 -10.96 -4.40
N ARG A 69 15.97 -10.67 -5.70
CA ARG A 69 16.54 -9.45 -6.31
C ARG A 69 15.91 -8.16 -5.75
N VAL A 70 14.60 -8.20 -5.51
CA VAL A 70 13.90 -7.07 -4.89
C VAL A 70 14.43 -6.82 -3.49
N VAL A 71 14.56 -7.88 -2.68
CA VAL A 71 15.10 -7.81 -1.31
C VAL A 71 16.56 -7.37 -1.30
N ASP A 72 17.39 -7.87 -2.22
CA ASP A 72 18.78 -7.44 -2.34
C ASP A 72 18.87 -5.93 -2.59
N GLY A 73 18.02 -5.40 -3.46
CA GLY A 73 17.95 -3.96 -3.70
C GLY A 73 17.47 -3.15 -2.48
N LEU A 74 16.52 -3.67 -1.74
CA LEU A 74 16.04 -3.04 -0.49
C LEU A 74 17.12 -3.07 0.59
N GLU A 75 17.83 -4.18 0.74
CA GLU A 75 18.94 -4.33 1.69
C GLU A 75 20.10 -3.40 1.34
N SER A 76 20.49 -3.32 0.08
CA SER A 76 21.52 -2.39 -0.40
C SER A 76 21.16 -0.93 -0.14
N ALA A 77 19.87 -0.59 -0.16
CA ALA A 77 19.38 0.74 0.18
C ALA A 77 19.24 0.96 1.70
N GLY A 78 19.51 -0.05 2.53
CA GLY A 78 19.41 0.02 3.99
C GLY A 78 17.96 0.05 4.51
N LEU A 79 16.99 -0.39 3.70
CA LEU A 79 15.55 -0.33 4.03
C LEU A 79 15.04 -1.60 4.71
N VAL A 80 15.71 -2.71 4.47
CA VAL A 80 15.46 -4.00 5.11
C VAL A 80 16.78 -4.65 5.51
N ARG A 81 16.70 -5.67 6.35
CA ARG A 81 17.82 -6.54 6.70
C ARG A 81 17.37 -7.99 6.78
N ARG A 82 18.27 -8.91 6.47
CA ARG A 82 18.09 -10.33 6.70
C ARG A 82 18.56 -10.66 8.11
N ARG A 83 17.75 -11.43 8.82
CA ARG A 83 18.05 -11.89 10.17
C ARG A 83 17.91 -13.41 10.24
N VAL A 84 18.93 -14.06 10.80
CA VAL A 84 18.86 -15.50 11.09
C VAL A 84 17.95 -15.69 12.28
N ASN A 85 16.99 -16.62 12.19
CA ASN A 85 16.15 -16.98 13.31
C ASN A 85 17.00 -17.68 14.37
N GLU A 86 16.99 -17.19 15.63
CA GLU A 86 17.75 -17.78 16.73
C GLU A 86 17.29 -19.18 17.09
N GLN A 87 16.02 -19.51 16.86
CA GLN A 87 15.42 -20.83 17.13
C GLN A 87 15.68 -21.83 16.00
N ASP A 88 15.83 -21.39 14.76
CA ASP A 88 16.18 -22.18 13.59
C ASP A 88 17.17 -21.42 12.72
N ARG A 89 18.46 -21.72 12.85
CA ARG A 89 19.55 -21.08 12.10
C ARG A 89 19.47 -21.28 10.59
N ARG A 90 18.59 -22.17 10.10
CA ARG A 90 18.31 -22.37 8.67
C ARG A 90 17.27 -21.39 8.14
N ALA A 91 16.48 -20.78 9.02
CA ALA A 91 15.44 -19.82 8.65
C ALA A 91 16.01 -18.40 8.68
N VAL A 92 15.99 -17.74 7.53
CA VAL A 92 16.31 -16.32 7.39
C VAL A 92 15.01 -15.56 7.25
N HIS A 93 14.80 -14.58 8.11
CA HIS A 93 13.69 -13.65 8.04
C HIS A 93 14.15 -12.28 7.54
N ILE A 94 13.25 -11.61 6.84
CA ILE A 94 13.44 -10.26 6.33
C ILE A 94 12.63 -9.33 7.22
N GLU A 95 13.27 -8.29 7.74
CA GLU A 95 12.62 -7.26 8.56
C GLU A 95 12.95 -5.86 8.06
N ALA A 96 12.03 -4.93 8.28
CA ALA A 96 12.26 -3.53 7.95
C ALA A 96 13.22 -2.87 8.95
N THR A 97 14.07 -2.00 8.45
CA THR A 97 14.87 -1.09 9.26
C THR A 97 14.06 0.16 9.64
N ALA A 98 14.55 0.94 10.58
CA ALA A 98 13.96 2.24 10.92
C ALA A 98 13.88 3.16 9.68
N LYS A 99 14.89 3.11 8.81
CA LYS A 99 14.91 3.84 7.53
C LYS A 99 13.80 3.37 6.59
N GLY A 100 13.55 2.05 6.50
CA GLY A 100 12.47 1.48 5.70
C GLY A 100 11.09 1.91 6.18
N VAL A 101 10.85 1.84 7.48
CA VAL A 101 9.60 2.32 8.09
C VAL A 101 9.40 3.81 7.84
N ALA A 102 10.45 4.62 8.00
CA ALA A 102 10.39 6.07 7.78
C ALA A 102 10.07 6.39 6.30
N LEU A 103 10.63 5.66 5.36
CA LEU A 103 10.35 5.83 3.93
C LEU A 103 8.88 5.58 3.61
N LEU A 104 8.29 4.51 4.14
CA LEU A 104 6.86 4.22 3.97
C LEU A 104 5.96 5.29 4.60
N LYS A 105 6.27 5.71 5.81
CA LYS A 105 5.51 6.79 6.48
C LYS A 105 5.56 8.10 5.70
N ALA A 106 6.72 8.47 5.18
CA ALA A 106 6.87 9.65 4.34
C ALA A 106 6.05 9.54 3.04
N GLY A 107 6.01 8.37 2.42
CA GLY A 107 5.18 8.07 1.25
C GLY A 107 3.70 8.19 1.55
N GLN A 108 3.24 7.62 2.66
CA GLN A 108 1.85 7.74 3.12
C GLN A 108 1.47 9.20 3.33
N LEU A 109 2.32 9.98 3.99
CA LEU A 109 2.06 11.39 4.24
C LEU A 109 1.95 12.19 2.95
N ARG A 110 2.80 11.93 1.95
CA ARG A 110 2.68 12.57 0.62
C ARG A 110 1.36 12.25 -0.05
N ARG A 111 0.92 10.99 -0.04
CA ARG A 111 -0.36 10.55 -0.62
C ARG A 111 -1.54 11.22 0.07
N VAL A 112 -1.54 11.24 1.40
CA VAL A 112 -2.60 11.89 2.21
C VAL A 112 -2.67 13.38 1.92
N ARG A 113 -1.54 14.07 1.88
CA ARG A 113 -1.47 15.51 1.56
C ARG A 113 -1.98 15.80 0.14
N PHE A 114 -1.59 14.97 -0.82
CA PHE A 114 -2.10 15.09 -2.18
C PHE A 114 -3.62 14.96 -2.24
N LEU A 115 -4.19 13.96 -1.56
CA LEU A 115 -5.63 13.77 -1.51
C LEU A 115 -6.32 14.91 -0.77
N ALA A 116 -5.79 15.36 0.35
CA ALA A 116 -6.33 16.48 1.10
C ALA A 116 -6.46 17.74 0.23
N ALA A 117 -5.44 18.05 -0.56
CA ALA A 117 -5.48 19.17 -1.52
C ALA A 117 -6.57 19.00 -2.61
N GLN A 118 -6.89 17.75 -3.01
CA GLN A 118 -8.01 17.53 -3.94
C GLN A 118 -9.37 17.74 -3.26
N LEU A 119 -9.47 17.41 -1.96
CA LEU A 119 -10.71 17.59 -1.19
C LEU A 119 -11.07 19.07 -0.96
N GLU A 120 -10.12 19.99 -1.07
CA GLU A 120 -10.39 21.43 -1.01
C GLU A 120 -11.35 21.92 -2.11
N LYS A 121 -11.55 21.14 -3.17
CA LYS A 121 -12.51 21.44 -4.26
C LYS A 121 -13.95 21.15 -3.88
N LEU A 122 -14.18 20.45 -2.76
CA LEU A 122 -15.50 20.05 -2.29
C LEU A 122 -16.06 21.13 -1.35
N SER A 123 -17.37 21.35 -1.44
CA SER A 123 -18.10 22.10 -0.43
C SER A 123 -18.15 21.34 0.91
N GLY A 124 -18.45 22.01 2.01
CA GLY A 124 -18.61 21.37 3.31
C GLY A 124 -19.67 20.27 3.34
N ALA A 125 -20.76 20.43 2.58
CA ALA A 125 -21.80 19.40 2.46
C ALA A 125 -21.29 18.16 1.71
N GLU A 126 -20.60 18.34 0.58
CA GLU A 126 -20.01 17.24 -0.19
C GLU A 126 -18.92 16.51 0.61
N LEU A 127 -18.13 17.24 1.39
CA LEU A 127 -17.13 16.64 2.27
C LEU A 127 -17.76 15.76 3.36
N ALA A 128 -18.88 16.22 3.96
CA ALA A 128 -19.63 15.44 4.94
C ALA A 128 -20.29 14.19 4.31
N ASP A 129 -20.76 14.29 3.05
CA ASP A 129 -21.29 13.15 2.31
C ASP A 129 -20.21 12.12 2.00
N LEU A 130 -19.03 12.60 1.61
CA LEU A 130 -17.87 11.73 1.38
C LEU A 130 -17.46 11.00 2.66
N GLU A 131 -17.41 11.68 3.80
CA GLU A 131 -17.08 11.08 5.09
C GLU A 131 -18.07 9.96 5.46
N ARG A 132 -19.37 10.19 5.23
CA ARG A 132 -20.40 9.15 5.44
C ARG A 132 -20.20 7.96 4.50
N SER A 133 -19.85 8.23 3.25
CA SER A 133 -19.59 7.20 2.23
C SER A 133 -18.34 6.38 2.56
N LEU A 134 -17.30 6.99 3.11
CA LEU A 134 -16.10 6.28 3.56
C LEU A 134 -16.39 5.28 4.67
N ARG A 135 -17.23 5.64 5.65
CA ARG A 135 -17.65 4.69 6.69
C ARG A 135 -18.39 3.47 6.13
N ALA A 136 -19.23 3.69 5.09
CA ALA A 136 -19.89 2.58 4.40
C ALA A 136 -18.90 1.71 3.61
N LEU A 137 -17.89 2.32 3.01
CA LEU A 137 -16.83 1.62 2.28
C LEU A 137 -15.95 0.79 3.22
N GLU A 138 -15.55 1.35 4.34
CA GLU A 138 -14.79 0.65 5.39
C GLU A 138 -15.52 -0.62 5.84
N LYS A 139 -16.83 -0.54 6.08
CA LYS A 139 -17.67 -1.67 6.49
C LYS A 139 -17.67 -2.83 5.48
N ILE A 140 -17.61 -2.57 4.18
CA ILE A 140 -17.57 -3.64 3.16
C ILE A 140 -16.15 -4.17 2.92
N LEU A 141 -15.11 -3.47 3.39
CA LEU A 141 -13.71 -3.87 3.29
C LEU A 141 -13.21 -4.60 4.56
N GLU A 142 -13.95 -4.50 5.66
CA GLU A 142 -13.70 -5.29 6.88
C GLU A 142 -14.12 -6.74 6.61
N THR A 143 -13.16 -7.60 6.22
CA THR A 143 -13.33 -9.05 6.07
C THR A 143 -12.48 -9.80 7.07
#